data_93561a37e375e71aa438f616abfb7630
#
_entry.id   93561a37e375e71aa438f616abfb7630
#
_cell.length_a   1.000
_cell.length_b   1.000
_cell.length_c   1.000
_cell.angle_alpha   90.00
_cell.angle_beta   90.00
_cell.angle_gamma   90.00
#
_symmetry.space_group_name_H-M   'P 1'
#
loop_
_entity.id
_entity.type
_entity.pdbx_description
1 polymer ?
#
loop_
_entity_poly.entity_id
_entity_poly.type
_entity_poly.pdbx_seq_one_letter_code
_entity_poly.pdbx_strand_id
1 'polypeptide(L)'
;NLLKSYKNERDFYYSIRAVRPQNEIEKAAIFIYLNRTSYNGIYRVNRDGLYNVPFGYRSGKNLLDCSNFSRISDLLSQNVTFQSSDFEIVRENVKPYDLVFLDPPYTVAHENNGFVQYNQQIFSWDDQKRLADLLKFISTSNAYFILTNAAHVSIAELFNGLGNLHVVQRPSTIGGKGAKRTKVN
;
A
#
# COMPACT_ATOMS: atom_id res chain seq x y z
N ASN A 1 -20.84 11.29 -9.22
CA ASN A 1 -20.46 11.55 -7.82
C ASN A 1 -21.01 10.48 -6.87
N LEU A 2 -20.78 9.20 -7.21
CA LEU A 2 -21.33 8.01 -6.51
C LEU A 2 -21.05 8.00 -5.01
N LEU A 3 -19.82 8.37 -4.58
CA LEU A 3 -19.45 8.35 -3.17
C LEU A 3 -20.30 9.26 -2.28
N LYS A 4 -20.85 10.36 -2.83
CA LYS A 4 -21.73 11.24 -2.06
C LYS A 4 -23.11 10.63 -1.75
N SER A 5 -23.54 9.64 -2.55
CA SER A 5 -24.79 8.91 -2.33
C SER A 5 -24.62 7.71 -1.40
N TYR A 6 -23.41 7.31 -1.10
CA TYR A 6 -23.13 6.13 -0.27
C TYR A 6 -23.29 6.44 1.22
N LYS A 7 -23.91 5.51 1.95
CA LYS A 7 -24.19 5.65 3.37
C LYS A 7 -23.22 4.83 4.22
N ASN A 8 -22.78 5.38 5.33
CA ASN A 8 -21.97 4.65 6.31
C ASN A 8 -22.86 3.86 7.27
N GLU A 9 -23.59 2.90 6.74
CA GLU A 9 -24.54 2.03 7.43
C GLU A 9 -24.19 0.57 7.17
N ARG A 10 -24.41 -0.30 8.14
CA ARG A 10 -24.05 -1.71 8.08
C ARG A 10 -24.67 -2.44 6.88
N ASP A 11 -25.98 -2.31 6.71
CA ASP A 11 -26.70 -3.06 5.66
C ASP A 11 -26.37 -2.50 4.27
N PHE A 12 -26.22 -1.19 4.16
CA PHE A 12 -25.73 -0.54 2.93
C PHE A 12 -24.30 -0.98 2.60
N TYR A 13 -23.42 -1.12 3.61
CA TYR A 13 -22.07 -1.64 3.40
C TYR A 13 -22.07 -3.03 2.78
N TYR A 14 -22.87 -3.96 3.32
CA TYR A 14 -22.92 -5.32 2.79
C TYR A 14 -23.55 -5.39 1.42
N SER A 15 -24.53 -4.52 1.11
CA SER A 15 -25.08 -4.42 -0.25
C SER A 15 -24.04 -3.97 -1.26
N ILE A 16 -23.28 -2.90 -0.95
CA ILE A 16 -22.19 -2.42 -1.83
C ILE A 16 -21.06 -3.44 -1.95
N ARG A 17 -20.71 -4.13 -0.86
CA ARG A 17 -19.68 -5.18 -0.89
C ARG A 17 -20.01 -6.33 -1.83
N ALA A 18 -21.30 -6.61 -2.05
CA ALA A 18 -21.77 -7.65 -2.95
C ALA A 18 -21.85 -7.21 -4.42
N VAL A 19 -21.79 -5.91 -4.70
CA VAL A 19 -21.87 -5.37 -6.07
C VAL A 19 -20.70 -5.83 -6.91
N ARG A 20 -20.99 -6.18 -8.17
CA ARG A 20 -20.00 -6.36 -9.23
C ARG A 20 -19.96 -5.06 -10.04
N PRO A 21 -18.87 -4.27 -9.97
CA PRO A 21 -18.81 -3.00 -10.69
C PRO A 21 -18.88 -3.21 -12.20
N GLN A 22 -19.63 -2.36 -12.90
CA GLN A 22 -19.85 -2.44 -14.34
C GLN A 22 -18.82 -1.60 -15.13
N ASN A 23 -18.13 -0.68 -14.47
CA ASN A 23 -17.15 0.21 -15.08
C ASN A 23 -16.10 0.65 -14.06
N GLU A 24 -15.01 1.27 -14.53
CA GLU A 24 -13.89 1.69 -13.68
C GLU A 24 -14.26 2.78 -12.66
N ILE A 25 -15.21 3.65 -12.98
CA ILE A 25 -15.66 4.71 -12.04
C ILE A 25 -16.40 4.06 -10.85
N GLU A 26 -17.28 3.12 -11.13
CA GLU A 26 -18.01 2.38 -10.10
C GLU A 26 -17.04 1.52 -9.26
N LYS A 27 -16.10 0.85 -9.90
CA LYS A 27 -15.03 0.08 -9.24
C LYS A 27 -14.22 0.95 -8.29
N ALA A 28 -13.78 2.12 -8.74
CA ALA A 28 -13.05 3.07 -7.90
C ALA A 28 -13.89 3.59 -6.72
N ALA A 29 -15.16 3.92 -6.95
CA ALA A 29 -16.06 4.38 -5.90
C ALA A 29 -16.31 3.31 -4.84
N ILE A 30 -16.57 2.07 -5.25
CA ILE A 30 -16.75 0.92 -4.35
C ILE A 30 -15.47 0.65 -3.57
N PHE A 31 -14.30 0.66 -4.23
CA PHE A 31 -13.01 0.45 -3.57
C PHE A 31 -12.76 1.49 -2.46
N ILE A 32 -12.93 2.78 -2.77
CA ILE A 32 -12.75 3.86 -1.79
C ILE A 32 -13.74 3.73 -0.64
N TYR A 33 -15.01 3.44 -0.95
CA TYR A 33 -16.06 3.27 0.05
C TYR A 33 -15.73 2.12 1.01
N LEU A 34 -15.44 0.94 0.47
CA LEU A 34 -15.13 -0.26 1.26
C LEU A 34 -13.88 -0.04 2.12
N ASN A 35 -12.83 0.55 1.58
CA ASN A 35 -11.61 0.83 2.33
C ASN A 35 -11.86 1.82 3.48
N ARG A 36 -12.72 2.82 3.29
CA ARG A 36 -13.04 3.82 4.30
C ARG A 36 -13.97 3.28 5.41
N THR A 37 -14.90 2.38 5.07
CA THR A 37 -15.97 1.92 5.98
C THR A 37 -15.73 0.54 6.57
N SER A 38 -14.77 -0.22 6.06
CA SER A 38 -14.41 -1.54 6.59
C SER A 38 -13.66 -1.49 7.92
N TYR A 39 -13.60 -2.63 8.59
CA TYR A 39 -12.85 -2.83 9.81
C TYR A 39 -11.37 -2.47 9.62
N ASN A 40 -10.88 -1.52 10.40
CA ASN A 40 -9.51 -0.96 10.34
C ASN A 40 -9.05 -0.43 8.98
N GLY A 41 -9.94 -0.29 7.99
CA GLY A 41 -9.55 0.13 6.64
C GLY A 41 -8.66 -0.88 5.92
N ILE A 42 -8.74 -2.15 6.30
CA ILE A 42 -7.93 -3.22 5.71
C ILE A 42 -8.48 -3.57 4.33
N TYR A 43 -7.61 -3.71 3.34
CA TYR A 43 -7.95 -4.35 2.08
C TYR A 43 -7.64 -5.85 2.17
N ARG A 44 -8.65 -6.69 1.98
CA ARG A 44 -8.48 -8.14 1.93
C ARG A 44 -9.54 -8.76 1.02
N VAL A 45 -9.11 -9.73 0.22
CA VAL A 45 -9.98 -10.53 -0.64
C VAL A 45 -9.91 -12.01 -0.24
N ASN A 46 -10.94 -12.77 -0.58
CA ASN A 46 -10.93 -14.23 -0.48
C ASN A 46 -10.20 -14.86 -1.68
N ARG A 47 -10.20 -16.20 -1.75
CA ARG A 47 -9.54 -16.93 -2.86
C ARG A 47 -10.16 -16.64 -4.23
N ASP A 48 -11.41 -16.20 -4.27
CA ASP A 48 -12.14 -15.84 -5.50
C ASP A 48 -11.94 -14.36 -5.88
N GLY A 49 -11.02 -13.65 -5.19
CA GLY A 49 -10.76 -12.23 -5.42
C GLY A 49 -11.83 -11.28 -4.86
N LEU A 50 -12.76 -11.78 -4.04
CA LEU A 50 -13.85 -10.99 -3.48
C LEU A 50 -13.46 -10.32 -2.16
N TYR A 51 -13.77 -9.05 -2.05
CA TYR A 51 -13.57 -8.29 -0.81
C TYR A 51 -14.36 -8.91 0.35
N ASN A 52 -13.67 -9.26 1.44
CA ASN A 52 -14.25 -10.04 2.53
C ASN A 52 -14.07 -9.43 3.93
N VAL A 53 -13.64 -8.17 4.03
CA VAL A 53 -13.52 -7.48 5.32
C VAL A 53 -14.91 -7.12 5.86
N PRO A 54 -15.18 -7.25 7.18
CA PRO A 54 -16.45 -6.85 7.76
C PRO A 54 -16.58 -5.32 7.87
N PHE A 55 -17.81 -4.84 8.10
CA PHE A 55 -18.08 -3.43 8.39
C PHE A 55 -17.33 -2.96 9.64
N GLY A 56 -16.75 -1.75 9.58
CA GLY A 56 -15.83 -1.25 10.60
C GLY A 56 -16.45 -0.45 11.74
N TYR A 57 -17.75 -0.14 11.68
CA TYR A 57 -18.46 0.68 12.66
C TYR A 57 -17.76 2.03 12.96
N ARG A 58 -17.02 2.55 12.01
CA ARG A 58 -16.38 3.85 12.16
C ARG A 58 -17.43 4.96 12.12
N SER A 59 -17.34 5.88 13.07
CA SER A 59 -18.13 7.11 13.08
C SER A 59 -17.23 8.30 12.74
N GLY A 60 -17.69 9.17 11.87
CA GLY A 60 -16.97 10.41 11.52
C GLY A 60 -17.70 11.15 10.41
N LYS A 61 -17.88 12.46 10.58
CA LYS A 61 -18.58 13.30 9.59
C LYS A 61 -17.92 13.32 8.20
N ASN A 62 -16.61 13.03 8.15
CA ASN A 62 -15.79 13.15 6.93
C ASN A 62 -15.31 11.81 6.39
N LEU A 63 -15.94 10.69 6.77
CA LEU A 63 -15.49 9.37 6.35
C LEU A 63 -15.51 9.18 4.83
N LEU A 64 -16.49 9.80 4.16
CA LEU A 64 -16.65 9.78 2.70
C LEU A 64 -16.43 11.17 2.09
N ASP A 65 -15.59 12.00 2.71
CA ASP A 65 -15.26 13.32 2.17
C ASP A 65 -14.49 13.21 0.85
N CYS A 66 -15.04 13.85 -0.17
CA CYS A 66 -14.49 13.93 -1.52
C CYS A 66 -14.05 15.36 -1.89
N SER A 67 -13.97 16.28 -0.92
CA SER A 67 -13.69 17.69 -1.18
C SER A 67 -12.38 17.94 -1.92
N ASN A 68 -11.38 17.09 -1.69
CA ASN A 68 -10.06 17.21 -2.31
C ASN A 68 -9.93 16.46 -3.65
N PHE A 69 -10.95 15.74 -4.11
CA PHE A 69 -10.81 14.88 -5.31
C PHE A 69 -10.54 15.67 -6.58
N SER A 70 -11.20 16.82 -6.76
CA SER A 70 -10.95 17.69 -7.93
C SER A 70 -9.50 18.16 -7.93
N ARG A 71 -9.05 18.72 -6.82
CA ARG A 71 -7.65 19.21 -6.68
C ARG A 71 -6.62 18.10 -6.91
N ILE A 72 -6.85 16.90 -6.36
CA ILE A 72 -5.96 15.75 -6.58
C ILE A 72 -5.98 15.34 -8.05
N SER A 73 -7.16 15.30 -8.69
CA SER A 73 -7.30 14.99 -10.09
C SER A 73 -6.54 15.98 -10.96
N ASP A 74 -6.67 17.28 -10.67
CA ASP A 74 -5.96 18.34 -11.40
C ASP A 74 -4.43 18.21 -11.27
N LEU A 75 -3.93 17.88 -10.07
CA LEU A 75 -2.51 17.64 -9.84
C LEU A 75 -2.02 16.39 -10.58
N LEU A 76 -2.76 15.30 -10.54
CA LEU A 76 -2.41 14.02 -11.16
C LEU A 76 -2.54 14.03 -12.69
N SER A 77 -3.32 14.96 -13.25
CA SER A 77 -3.40 15.14 -14.70
C SER A 77 -2.22 15.92 -15.29
N GLN A 78 -1.37 16.54 -14.43
CA GLN A 78 -0.23 17.33 -14.82
C GLN A 78 1.07 16.52 -14.65
N ASN A 79 1.66 16.09 -15.76
CA ASN A 79 2.99 15.45 -15.77
C ASN A 79 3.11 14.18 -14.91
N VAL A 80 2.00 13.46 -14.65
CA VAL A 80 1.99 12.20 -13.91
C VAL A 80 1.58 11.07 -14.85
N THR A 81 2.39 10.03 -14.90
CA THR A 81 2.08 8.79 -15.62
C THR A 81 1.85 7.66 -14.62
N PHE A 82 0.73 6.95 -14.78
CA PHE A 82 0.42 5.75 -14.01
C PHE A 82 0.74 4.51 -14.83
N GLN A 83 1.47 3.58 -14.24
CA GLN A 83 1.80 2.32 -14.88
C GLN A 83 1.60 1.16 -13.91
N SER A 84 1.03 0.06 -14.39
CA SER A 84 0.91 -1.20 -13.65
C SER A 84 1.82 -2.22 -14.31
N SER A 85 2.98 -2.50 -13.69
CA SER A 85 4.01 -3.39 -14.21
C SER A 85 4.85 -3.96 -13.08
N ASP A 86 5.79 -4.85 -13.38
CA ASP A 86 6.83 -5.22 -12.45
C ASP A 86 7.70 -4.00 -12.11
N PHE A 87 8.20 -3.91 -10.89
CA PHE A 87 9.00 -2.77 -10.42
C PHE A 87 10.33 -2.60 -11.20
N GLU A 88 10.82 -3.62 -11.85
CA GLU A 88 12.02 -3.59 -12.71
C GLU A 88 11.87 -2.63 -13.90
N ILE A 89 10.66 -2.20 -14.25
CA ILE A 89 10.41 -1.17 -15.29
C ILE A 89 11.16 0.14 -15.00
N VAL A 90 11.54 0.36 -13.75
CA VAL A 90 12.39 1.51 -13.37
C VAL A 90 13.68 1.54 -14.16
N ARG A 91 14.27 0.38 -14.52
CA ARG A 91 15.50 0.30 -15.30
C ARG A 91 15.39 0.94 -16.68
N GLU A 92 14.20 0.91 -17.27
CA GLU A 92 13.95 1.47 -18.60
C GLU A 92 13.70 2.99 -18.56
N ASN A 93 13.26 3.50 -17.40
CA ASN A 93 12.77 4.87 -17.28
C ASN A 93 13.71 5.80 -16.52
N VAL A 94 14.53 5.27 -15.61
CA VAL A 94 15.39 6.09 -14.72
C VAL A 94 16.48 6.81 -15.51
N LYS A 95 16.68 8.09 -15.19
CA LYS A 95 17.69 8.97 -15.77
C LYS A 95 18.62 9.52 -14.68
N PRO A 96 19.81 10.00 -15.03
CA PRO A 96 20.66 10.69 -14.08
C PRO A 96 19.92 11.83 -13.36
N TYR A 97 20.12 11.92 -12.04
CA TYR A 97 19.50 12.88 -11.13
C TYR A 97 18.02 12.65 -10.80
N ASP A 98 17.41 11.60 -11.32
CA ASP A 98 16.06 11.20 -10.87
C ASP A 98 16.08 10.74 -9.40
N LEU A 99 14.95 10.91 -8.72
CA LEU A 99 14.70 10.33 -7.41
C LEU A 99 13.69 9.18 -7.54
N VAL A 100 14.10 7.98 -7.18
CA VAL A 100 13.23 6.78 -7.17
C VAL A 100 12.77 6.52 -5.74
N PHE A 101 11.47 6.61 -5.47
CA PHE A 101 10.88 6.24 -4.18
C PHE A 101 10.32 4.82 -4.26
N LEU A 102 10.76 3.94 -3.36
CA LEU A 102 10.45 2.51 -3.35
C LEU A 102 9.81 2.14 -2.00
N ASP A 103 8.57 1.65 -2.04
CA ASP A 103 7.82 1.21 -0.85
C ASP A 103 7.23 -0.19 -1.11
N PRO A 104 8.08 -1.24 -1.15
CA PRO A 104 7.64 -2.61 -1.39
C PRO A 104 6.85 -3.16 -0.20
N PRO A 105 6.06 -4.22 -0.38
CA PRO A 105 5.52 -4.99 0.74
C PRO A 105 6.65 -5.49 1.65
N TYR A 106 6.51 -5.28 2.96
CA TYR A 106 7.55 -5.62 3.94
C TYR A 106 7.60 -7.13 4.16
N THR A 107 8.57 -7.78 3.54
CA THR A 107 8.83 -9.21 3.65
C THR A 107 10.21 -9.43 4.25
N VAL A 108 10.29 -10.27 5.26
CA VAL A 108 11.56 -10.62 5.95
C VAL A 108 11.86 -12.11 5.78
N ALA A 109 13.14 -12.48 5.84
CA ALA A 109 13.54 -13.87 5.83
C ALA A 109 13.09 -14.54 7.14
N HIS A 110 12.51 -15.73 7.05
CA HIS A 110 12.32 -16.68 8.16
C HIS A 110 11.26 -16.34 9.23
N GLU A 111 10.33 -15.43 9.02
CA GLU A 111 9.21 -15.24 9.96
C GLU A 111 7.91 -15.92 9.49
N ASN A 112 7.31 -16.73 10.39
CA ASN A 112 6.11 -17.53 10.13
C ASN A 112 4.84 -16.92 10.75
N ASN A 113 4.62 -15.61 10.69
CA ASN A 113 3.33 -15.04 11.09
C ASN A 113 2.41 -14.83 9.86
N GLY A 114 1.09 -14.94 10.06
CA GLY A 114 0.13 -14.93 8.93
C GLY A 114 0.15 -13.65 8.09
N PHE A 115 0.66 -12.55 8.62
CA PHE A 115 0.81 -11.28 7.90
C PHE A 115 2.04 -11.32 6.97
N VAL A 116 3.10 -11.95 7.41
CA VAL A 116 4.32 -12.17 6.63
C VAL A 116 4.06 -13.18 5.50
N GLN A 117 3.30 -14.26 5.77
CA GLN A 117 2.91 -15.20 4.73
C GLN A 117 2.09 -14.56 3.60
N TYR A 118 1.18 -13.64 3.94
CA TYR A 118 0.42 -12.89 2.93
C TYR A 118 1.34 -11.99 2.09
N ASN A 119 2.28 -11.29 2.73
CA ASN A 119 3.24 -10.44 2.03
C ASN A 119 4.22 -11.26 1.18
N GLN A 120 4.65 -12.45 1.64
CA GLN A 120 5.52 -13.35 0.87
C GLN A 120 4.87 -13.87 -0.43
N GLN A 121 3.54 -13.96 -0.50
CA GLN A 121 2.82 -14.30 -1.74
C GLN A 121 2.79 -13.13 -2.73
N ILE A 122 2.87 -11.88 -2.24
CA ILE A 122 2.80 -10.67 -3.07
C ILE A 122 4.20 -10.19 -3.45
N PHE A 123 5.16 -10.29 -2.53
CA PHE A 123 6.54 -9.87 -2.67
C PHE A 123 7.44 -10.83 -1.91
N SER A 124 8.13 -11.70 -2.63
CA SER A 124 8.94 -12.78 -2.07
C SER A 124 10.30 -12.29 -1.55
N TRP A 125 11.04 -13.15 -0.88
CA TRP A 125 12.43 -12.89 -0.53
C TRP A 125 13.33 -12.75 -1.77
N ASP A 126 13.03 -13.46 -2.85
CA ASP A 126 13.75 -13.31 -4.11
C ASP A 126 13.43 -11.96 -4.78
N ASP A 127 12.23 -11.41 -4.61
CA ASP A 127 11.93 -10.04 -5.02
C ASP A 127 12.70 -9.01 -4.20
N GLN A 128 12.97 -9.26 -2.91
CA GLN A 128 13.85 -8.40 -2.12
C GLN A 128 15.29 -8.39 -2.69
N LYS A 129 15.80 -9.54 -3.15
CA LYS A 129 17.11 -9.61 -3.81
C LYS A 129 17.13 -8.87 -5.15
N ARG A 130 16.09 -9.04 -5.96
CA ARG A 130 15.91 -8.28 -7.21
C ARG A 130 15.89 -6.77 -6.93
N LEU A 131 15.22 -6.37 -5.86
CA LEU A 131 15.17 -4.97 -5.43
C LEU A 131 16.56 -4.46 -5.03
N ALA A 132 17.37 -5.24 -4.31
CA ALA A 132 18.74 -4.87 -3.99
C ALA A 132 19.60 -4.65 -5.25
N ASP A 133 19.43 -5.49 -6.27
CA ASP A 133 20.10 -5.34 -7.55
C ASP A 133 19.60 -4.12 -8.34
N LEU A 134 18.30 -3.79 -8.23
CA LEU A 134 17.77 -2.55 -8.79
C LEU A 134 18.38 -1.31 -8.13
N LEU A 135 18.58 -1.30 -6.80
CA LEU A 135 19.23 -0.17 -6.12
C LEU A 135 20.66 0.05 -6.59
N LYS A 136 21.42 -1.02 -6.81
CA LYS A 136 22.78 -0.91 -7.40
C LYS A 136 22.71 -0.24 -8.78
N PHE A 137 21.77 -0.68 -9.63
CA PHE A 137 21.57 -0.09 -10.95
C PHE A 137 21.21 1.40 -10.86
N ILE A 138 20.27 1.80 -10.00
CA ILE A 138 19.88 3.20 -9.80
C ILE A 138 21.10 4.04 -9.41
N SER A 139 21.90 3.57 -8.46
CA SER A 139 23.12 4.26 -8.01
C SER A 139 24.14 4.40 -9.13
N THR A 140 24.37 3.36 -9.93
CA THR A 140 25.32 3.42 -11.07
C THR A 140 24.81 4.28 -12.23
N SER A 141 23.51 4.54 -12.29
CA SER A 141 22.88 5.45 -13.26
C SER A 141 22.94 6.93 -12.85
N ASN A 142 23.67 7.28 -11.78
CA ASN A 142 23.69 8.61 -11.18
C ASN A 142 22.30 9.12 -10.76
N ALA A 143 21.42 8.26 -10.37
CA ALA A 143 20.11 8.57 -9.80
C ALA A 143 20.12 8.35 -8.28
N TYR A 144 19.12 8.90 -7.61
CA TYR A 144 18.95 8.77 -6.17
C TYR A 144 17.79 7.83 -5.86
N PHE A 145 17.81 7.22 -4.68
CA PHE A 145 16.67 6.45 -4.21
C PHE A 145 16.36 6.70 -2.73
N ILE A 146 15.10 6.47 -2.38
CA ILE A 146 14.63 6.30 -1.00
C ILE A 146 13.88 4.97 -0.96
N LEU A 147 14.33 4.05 -0.10
CA LEU A 147 13.68 2.77 0.13
C LEU A 147 13.11 2.73 1.54
N THR A 148 11.82 2.43 1.69
CA THR A 148 11.22 2.05 2.97
C THR A 148 11.14 0.53 3.07
N ASN A 149 11.42 -0.04 4.25
CA ASN A 149 11.32 -1.49 4.48
C ASN A 149 11.17 -1.79 5.98
N ALA A 150 11.01 -3.08 6.33
CA ALA A 150 10.99 -3.52 7.71
C ALA A 150 12.36 -3.31 8.39
N ALA A 151 12.36 -2.84 9.63
CA ALA A 151 13.56 -2.76 10.46
C ALA A 151 13.92 -4.16 10.99
N HIS A 152 14.41 -5.01 10.12
CA HIS A 152 14.80 -6.40 10.42
C HIS A 152 16.25 -6.66 10.00
N VAL A 153 16.95 -7.52 10.76
CA VAL A 153 18.37 -7.83 10.52
C VAL A 153 18.61 -8.33 9.09
N SER A 154 17.76 -9.22 8.57
CA SER A 154 17.92 -9.75 7.20
C SER A 154 17.78 -8.68 6.13
N ILE A 155 16.94 -7.67 6.34
CA ILE A 155 16.80 -6.52 5.44
C ILE A 155 18.06 -5.63 5.52
N ALA A 156 18.53 -5.33 6.74
CA ALA A 156 19.75 -4.54 6.91
C ALA A 156 20.96 -5.21 6.27
N GLU A 157 21.10 -6.53 6.40
CA GLU A 157 22.16 -7.32 5.76
C GLU A 157 22.06 -7.32 4.23
N LEU A 158 20.86 -7.55 3.68
CA LEU A 158 20.63 -7.60 2.23
C LEU A 158 20.97 -6.27 1.54
N PHE A 159 20.62 -5.15 2.17
CA PHE A 159 20.83 -3.81 1.61
C PHE A 159 22.11 -3.13 2.13
N ASN A 160 22.95 -3.85 2.84
CA ASN A 160 24.20 -3.30 3.38
C ASN A 160 25.10 -2.75 2.27
N GLY A 161 25.62 -1.54 2.50
CA GLY A 161 26.51 -0.85 1.55
C GLY A 161 25.82 -0.23 0.32
N LEU A 162 24.49 -0.33 0.18
CA LEU A 162 23.77 0.27 -0.94
C LEU A 162 23.31 1.71 -0.67
N GLY A 163 23.35 2.16 0.58
CA GLY A 163 22.95 3.51 0.96
C GLY A 163 23.09 3.74 2.46
N ASN A 164 22.56 4.86 2.95
CA ASN A 164 22.55 5.20 4.36
C ASN A 164 21.29 4.65 5.03
N LEU A 165 21.46 3.79 6.05
CA LEU A 165 20.36 3.22 6.82
C LEU A 165 19.89 4.19 7.91
N HIS A 166 18.59 4.48 7.92
CA HIS A 166 17.93 5.25 8.97
C HIS A 166 16.80 4.43 9.59
N VAL A 167 16.87 4.13 10.88
CA VAL A 167 15.79 3.42 11.61
C VAL A 167 14.83 4.45 12.20
N VAL A 168 13.55 4.38 11.78
CA VAL A 168 12.49 5.28 12.24
C VAL A 168 11.48 4.51 13.07
N GLN A 169 11.32 4.90 14.33
CA GLN A 169 10.30 4.32 15.20
C GLN A 169 8.94 4.95 14.90
N ARG A 170 7.93 4.11 14.69
CA ARG A 170 6.53 4.56 14.53
C ARG A 170 5.60 3.83 15.51
N PRO A 171 4.55 4.50 16.03
CA PRO A 171 3.54 3.79 16.81
C PRO A 171 2.76 2.84 15.90
N SER A 172 2.59 1.58 16.32
CA SER A 172 1.66 0.67 15.64
C SER A 172 0.23 1.14 15.84
N THR A 173 -0.48 1.42 14.75
CA THR A 173 -1.91 1.78 14.77
C THR A 173 -2.83 0.58 14.52
N ILE A 174 -2.27 -0.58 14.21
CA ILE A 174 -3.03 -1.82 13.97
C ILE A 174 -3.18 -2.56 15.30
N GLY A 175 -4.20 -2.19 16.03
CA GLY A 175 -4.57 -2.87 17.28
C GLY A 175 -6.08 -2.77 17.50
N GLY A 176 -6.75 -3.90 17.84
CA GLY A 176 -8.15 -3.90 18.26
C GLY A 176 -8.36 -3.10 19.56
N LYS A 177 -9.61 -2.84 19.93
CA LYS A 177 -9.96 -2.22 21.23
C LYS A 177 -9.28 -2.99 22.35
N GLY A 178 -8.33 -2.35 23.07
CA GLY A 178 -7.59 -2.95 24.18
C GLY A 178 -6.15 -3.38 23.89
N ALA A 179 -5.67 -3.30 22.66
CA ALA A 179 -4.27 -3.56 22.37
C ALA A 179 -3.37 -2.44 22.94
N LYS A 180 -2.42 -2.80 23.81
CA LYS A 180 -1.37 -1.86 24.24
C LYS A 180 -0.58 -1.44 22.99
N ARG A 181 -0.46 -0.13 22.75
CA ARG A 181 0.37 0.43 21.69
C ARG A 181 1.83 0.11 22.01
N THR A 182 2.38 -0.93 21.40
CA THR A 182 3.81 -1.21 21.41
C THR A 182 4.49 -0.40 20.30
N LYS A 183 5.63 0.20 20.62
CA LYS A 183 6.49 0.77 19.59
C LYS A 183 7.07 -0.41 18.80
N VAL A 184 6.92 -0.38 17.49
CA VAL A 184 7.51 -1.36 16.58
C VAL A 184 8.73 -0.69 15.97
N ASN A 185 9.87 -1.33 16.10
CA ASN A 185 11.10 -0.93 15.43
C ASN A 185 11.08 -1.37 13.96
#